data_f43f4b5c18ccd3a6e06f9051ca0e07bf
#
_entry.id   f43f4b5c18ccd3a6e06f9051ca0e07bf
#
_cell.length_a   1.000
_cell.length_b   1.000
_cell.length_c   1.000
_cell.angle_alpha   90.00
_cell.angle_beta   90.00
_cell.angle_gamma   90.00
#
_symmetry.space_group_name_H-M   'P 1'
#
loop_
_entity.id
_entity.type
_entity.pdbx_description
1 polymer ?
#
loop_
_entity_poly.entity_id
_entity_poly.type
_entity_poly.pdbx_seq_one_letter_code
_entity_poly.pdbx_strand_id
1 'polypeptide(L)'
;MNFDVYSVSDEYSNVRLDKWIKIIYSSFRQNEIEIALRKKKIKVNEKKIKSNHRIQINDQISISSEYRNLKKEKEYHFDINSKREIDEMIIYQDDEILILNKPSGIAVQGGTKIKKSIDTLLRSSFKSVKTRLVHRLDKDTSGILIIALNRQIADHMSYLFREKKIIKNYWALNVGKLKKGKGVINKKIKKKNSKTYDKALTEYYIHMIINDNLNFVVFQPITGRNHQIRIHSKELGIPILGDKRYGNVEDDEKLHLHSRSVEFYHPNGSKMFFEAELPKHMKEKWEKYDLPYEVNI
;
A
#
# COMPACT_ATOMS: atom_id res chain seq x y z
N MET A 1 25.45 -29.61 13.40
CA MET A 1 24.97 -28.22 13.20
C MET A 1 24.04 -27.87 14.33
N ASN A 2 24.29 -26.79 15.05
CA ASN A 2 23.37 -26.32 16.08
C ASN A 2 22.29 -25.43 15.46
N PHE A 3 21.07 -25.57 15.97
CA PHE A 3 19.91 -24.80 15.54
C PHE A 3 19.30 -24.05 16.73
N ASP A 4 18.89 -22.83 16.46
CA ASP A 4 17.98 -22.08 17.35
C ASP A 4 16.55 -22.44 16.96
N VAL A 5 15.75 -22.90 17.91
CA VAL A 5 14.37 -23.36 17.65
C VAL A 5 13.39 -22.35 18.21
N TYR A 6 12.39 -21.99 17.42
CA TYR A 6 11.35 -21.03 17.76
C TYR A 6 9.97 -21.67 17.58
N SER A 7 9.14 -21.61 18.60
CA SER A 7 7.74 -21.95 18.48
C SER A 7 6.93 -20.75 17.95
N VAL A 8 6.09 -20.98 16.95
CA VAL A 8 5.23 -19.95 16.38
C VAL A 8 4.08 -19.65 17.33
N SER A 9 4.04 -18.43 17.85
CA SER A 9 2.92 -17.93 18.66
C SER A 9 1.72 -17.58 17.78
N ASP A 10 0.55 -17.44 18.38
CA ASP A 10 -0.68 -17.04 17.68
C ASP A 10 -0.51 -15.76 16.87
N GLU A 11 0.25 -14.79 17.39
CA GLU A 11 0.57 -13.53 16.71
C GLU A 11 1.14 -13.73 15.30
N TYR A 12 1.88 -14.82 15.06
CA TYR A 12 2.56 -15.10 13.79
C TYR A 12 1.89 -16.22 12.97
N SER A 13 0.79 -16.79 13.44
CA SER A 13 0.03 -17.79 12.68
C SER A 13 -0.39 -17.21 11.32
N ASN A 14 -0.34 -18.03 10.27
CA ASN A 14 -0.66 -17.65 8.88
C ASN A 14 0.25 -16.56 8.26
N VAL A 15 1.32 -16.14 8.93
CA VAL A 15 2.36 -15.27 8.38
C VAL A 15 3.26 -16.09 7.42
N ARG A 16 3.75 -15.47 6.36
CA ARG A 16 4.73 -16.12 5.48
C ARG A 16 6.06 -16.29 6.22
N LEU A 17 6.70 -17.44 6.06
CA LEU A 17 7.98 -17.78 6.69
C LEU A 17 9.06 -16.72 6.44
N ASP A 18 9.21 -16.23 5.20
CA ASP A 18 10.19 -15.20 4.88
C ASP A 18 9.92 -13.86 5.61
N LYS A 19 8.67 -13.52 5.82
CA LYS A 19 8.29 -12.33 6.62
C LYS A 19 8.63 -12.54 8.09
N TRP A 20 8.27 -13.69 8.64
CA TRP A 20 8.56 -14.03 10.03
C TRP A 20 10.07 -14.00 10.31
N ILE A 21 10.89 -14.63 9.41
CA ILE A 21 12.33 -14.60 9.52
C ILE A 21 12.87 -13.16 9.58
N LYS A 22 12.34 -12.26 8.74
CA LYS A 22 12.76 -10.85 8.74
C LYS A 22 12.31 -10.06 9.96
N ILE A 23 11.29 -10.52 10.67
CA ILE A 23 10.90 -9.94 11.96
C ILE A 23 11.94 -10.30 13.03
N ILE A 24 12.31 -11.58 13.10
CA ILE A 24 13.26 -12.08 14.13
C ILE A 24 14.73 -11.77 13.75
N TYR A 25 15.05 -11.86 12.46
CA TYR A 25 16.39 -11.64 11.89
C TYR A 25 16.34 -10.48 10.91
N SER A 26 16.27 -9.26 11.42
CA SER A 26 16.00 -8.05 10.60
C SER A 26 17.08 -7.77 9.55
N SER A 27 18.29 -8.25 9.72
CA SER A 27 19.40 -8.10 8.78
C SER A 27 19.42 -9.16 7.67
N PHE A 28 18.57 -10.20 7.75
CA PHE A 28 18.52 -11.27 6.76
C PHE A 28 17.91 -10.79 5.44
N ARG A 29 18.69 -10.84 4.36
CA ARG A 29 18.21 -10.45 3.02
C ARG A 29 17.42 -11.58 2.38
N GLN A 30 16.52 -11.24 1.44
CA GLN A 30 15.64 -12.24 0.82
C GLN A 30 16.39 -13.37 0.11
N ASN A 31 17.44 -13.04 -0.63
CA ASN A 31 18.28 -14.03 -1.32
C ASN A 31 19.01 -14.95 -0.32
N GLU A 32 19.45 -14.44 0.81
CA GLU A 32 20.11 -15.22 1.87
C GLU A 32 19.12 -16.19 2.52
N ILE A 33 17.87 -15.75 2.78
CA ILE A 33 16.79 -16.62 3.26
C ILE A 33 16.55 -17.78 2.27
N GLU A 34 16.43 -17.47 0.98
CA GLU A 34 16.23 -18.49 -0.06
C GLU A 34 17.39 -19.51 -0.12
N ILE A 35 18.64 -19.02 0.02
CA ILE A 35 19.82 -19.89 0.06
C ILE A 35 19.80 -20.77 1.32
N ALA A 36 19.51 -20.19 2.49
CA ALA A 36 19.46 -20.92 3.76
C ALA A 36 18.37 -22.02 3.76
N LEU A 37 17.20 -21.73 3.20
CA LEU A 37 16.12 -22.72 3.01
C LEU A 37 16.55 -23.87 2.06
N ARG A 38 17.18 -23.54 0.94
CA ARG A 38 17.70 -24.56 0.00
C ARG A 38 18.73 -25.46 0.66
N LYS A 39 19.62 -24.89 1.46
CA LYS A 39 20.69 -25.61 2.20
C LYS A 39 20.19 -26.32 3.46
N LYS A 40 18.87 -26.35 3.72
CA LYS A 40 18.25 -26.92 4.93
C LYS A 40 18.77 -26.31 6.25
N LYS A 41 19.29 -25.08 6.20
CA LYS A 41 19.73 -24.31 7.37
C LYS A 41 18.58 -23.57 8.05
N ILE A 42 17.41 -23.55 7.40
CA ILE A 42 16.12 -23.15 7.95
C ILE A 42 15.11 -24.24 7.62
N LYS A 43 14.37 -24.70 8.62
CA LYS A 43 13.35 -25.74 8.52
C LYS A 43 12.09 -25.32 9.31
N VAL A 44 10.96 -25.93 8.98
CA VAL A 44 9.73 -25.87 9.77
C VAL A 44 9.31 -27.30 10.07
N ASN A 45 9.11 -27.65 11.34
CA ASN A 45 8.81 -29.00 11.80
C ASN A 45 9.77 -30.03 11.17
N GLU A 46 11.05 -29.72 11.21
CA GLU A 46 12.18 -30.49 10.63
C GLU A 46 12.09 -30.72 9.11
N LYS A 47 11.11 -30.14 8.41
CA LYS A 47 10.92 -30.29 6.97
C LYS A 47 11.51 -29.11 6.19
N LYS A 48 11.95 -29.37 4.96
CA LYS A 48 12.34 -28.35 3.99
C LYS A 48 11.09 -27.69 3.42
N ILE A 49 10.99 -26.38 3.60
CA ILE A 49 9.82 -25.57 3.20
C ILE A 49 10.26 -24.43 2.27
N LYS A 50 9.33 -23.91 1.45
CA LYS A 50 9.55 -22.72 0.64
C LYS A 50 9.38 -21.45 1.47
N SER A 51 10.04 -20.35 1.07
CA SER A 51 9.99 -19.06 1.76
C SER A 51 8.58 -18.47 1.89
N ASN A 52 7.69 -18.77 0.95
CA ASN A 52 6.30 -18.32 0.93
C ASN A 52 5.35 -19.19 1.75
N HIS A 53 5.85 -20.24 2.41
CA HIS A 53 5.04 -21.09 3.29
C HIS A 53 4.41 -20.26 4.41
N ARG A 54 3.14 -20.52 4.72
CA ARG A 54 2.42 -19.85 5.82
C ARG A 54 2.53 -20.69 7.07
N ILE A 55 3.27 -20.18 8.04
CA ILE A 55 3.48 -20.85 9.33
C ILE A 55 2.19 -20.87 10.14
N GLN A 56 2.00 -21.93 10.91
CA GLN A 56 0.85 -22.12 11.78
C GLN A 56 1.24 -22.00 13.25
N ILE A 57 0.27 -21.78 14.12
CA ILE A 57 0.51 -21.80 15.56
C ILE A 57 1.18 -23.13 15.97
N ASN A 58 2.12 -23.07 16.88
CA ASN A 58 2.95 -24.18 17.37
C ASN A 58 3.92 -24.80 16.34
N ASP A 59 4.00 -24.32 15.08
CA ASP A 59 5.08 -24.73 14.20
C ASP A 59 6.44 -24.46 14.84
N GLN A 60 7.35 -25.43 14.73
CA GLN A 60 8.74 -25.30 15.22
C GLN A 60 9.64 -24.86 14.06
N ILE A 61 10.17 -23.64 14.15
CA ILE A 61 11.08 -23.10 13.15
C ILE A 61 12.51 -23.26 13.67
N SER A 62 13.31 -24.09 13.00
CA SER A 62 14.72 -24.31 13.29
C SER A 62 15.58 -23.47 12.36
N ILE A 63 16.44 -22.60 12.92
CA ILE A 63 17.36 -21.74 12.17
C ILE A 63 18.79 -22.04 12.63
N SER A 64 19.70 -22.31 11.68
CA SER A 64 21.11 -22.60 11.99
C SER A 64 21.75 -21.47 12.82
N SER A 65 22.43 -21.82 13.91
CA SER A 65 23.07 -20.86 14.83
C SER A 65 24.13 -19.97 14.17
N GLU A 66 24.62 -20.31 12.99
CA GLU A 66 25.51 -19.45 12.21
C GLU A 66 24.91 -18.09 11.83
N TYR A 67 23.56 -17.98 11.85
CA TYR A 67 22.85 -16.75 11.51
C TYR A 67 22.50 -15.87 12.73
N ARG A 68 22.95 -16.23 13.96
CA ARG A 68 22.65 -15.46 15.19
C ARG A 68 23.03 -13.99 15.09
N ASN A 69 24.15 -13.69 14.42
CA ASN A 69 24.63 -12.31 14.20
C ASN A 69 23.70 -11.47 13.32
N LEU A 70 22.79 -12.10 12.57
CA LEU A 70 21.77 -11.42 11.78
C LEU A 70 20.49 -11.10 12.60
N LYS A 71 20.40 -11.62 13.84
CA LYS A 71 19.34 -11.33 14.79
C LYS A 71 19.59 -9.95 15.41
N LYS A 72 19.26 -8.91 14.66
CA LYS A 72 19.23 -7.54 15.18
C LYS A 72 17.76 -7.16 15.32
N GLU A 73 17.30 -6.96 16.53
CA GLU A 73 16.03 -6.25 16.75
C GLU A 73 16.22 -4.84 16.20
N LYS A 74 15.37 -4.45 15.25
CA LYS A 74 15.19 -3.04 14.96
C LYS A 74 14.35 -2.49 16.10
N GLU A 75 15.02 -2.02 17.15
CA GLU A 75 14.37 -1.20 18.15
C GLU A 75 13.92 0.08 17.46
N TYR A 76 12.63 0.24 17.33
CA TYR A 76 12.03 1.52 16.97
C TYR A 76 11.82 2.29 18.27
N HIS A 77 12.74 3.20 18.55
CA HIS A 77 12.55 4.14 19.66
C HIS A 77 11.40 5.08 19.29
N PHE A 78 10.61 5.42 20.33
CA PHE A 78 9.59 6.45 20.15
C PHE A 78 10.26 7.76 19.73
N ASP A 79 9.74 8.36 18.66
CA ASP A 79 10.21 9.63 18.12
C ASP A 79 9.05 10.59 18.01
N ILE A 80 9.14 11.70 18.77
CA ILE A 80 8.09 12.70 18.82
C ILE A 80 7.83 13.39 17.47
N ASN A 81 8.87 13.52 16.63
CA ASN A 81 8.73 14.11 15.32
C ASN A 81 7.95 13.17 14.39
N SER A 82 8.25 11.86 14.42
CA SER A 82 7.48 10.84 13.70
C SER A 82 6.01 10.82 14.14
N LYS A 83 5.77 10.98 15.46
CA LYS A 83 4.40 11.05 16.01
C LYS A 83 3.67 12.28 15.47
N ARG A 84 4.29 13.46 15.51
CA ARG A 84 3.72 14.71 14.99
C ARG A 84 3.39 14.60 13.49
N GLU A 85 4.31 14.07 12.69
CA GLU A 85 4.07 13.86 11.27
C GLU A 85 2.87 12.92 11.00
N ILE A 86 2.71 11.86 11.80
CA ILE A 86 1.55 10.98 11.67
C ILE A 86 0.28 11.71 12.10
N ASP A 87 0.30 12.45 13.21
CA ASP A 87 -0.87 13.18 13.72
C ASP A 87 -1.40 14.21 12.71
N GLU A 88 -0.51 14.89 11.98
CA GLU A 88 -0.87 15.82 10.90
C GLU A 88 -1.57 15.13 9.69
N MET A 89 -1.42 13.81 9.55
CA MET A 89 -2.05 13.02 8.49
C MET A 89 -3.38 12.39 8.93
N ILE A 90 -3.73 12.38 10.21
CA ILE A 90 -4.91 11.65 10.72
C ILE A 90 -6.20 12.30 10.24
N ILE A 91 -7.04 11.51 9.55
CA ILE A 91 -8.44 11.84 9.24
C ILE A 91 -9.36 11.31 10.33
N TYR A 92 -9.08 10.06 10.78
CA TYR A 92 -9.87 9.35 11.78
C TYR A 92 -9.03 8.32 12.50
N GLN A 93 -9.33 8.10 13.76
CA GLN A 93 -8.73 7.05 14.58
C GLN A 93 -9.73 6.56 15.61
N ASP A 94 -9.82 5.23 15.76
CA ASP A 94 -10.44 4.55 16.88
C ASP A 94 -9.48 3.48 17.44
N ASP A 95 -9.98 2.52 18.23
CA ASP A 95 -9.16 1.45 18.80
C ASP A 95 -8.76 0.37 17.79
N GLU A 96 -9.34 0.37 16.60
CA GLU A 96 -9.23 -0.68 15.60
C GLU A 96 -8.58 -0.22 14.30
N ILE A 97 -8.91 0.98 13.84
CA ILE A 97 -8.43 1.53 12.57
C ILE A 97 -7.86 2.94 12.72
N LEU A 98 -6.92 3.26 11.86
CA LEU A 98 -6.38 4.61 11.68
C LEU A 98 -6.45 4.95 10.18
N ILE A 99 -7.08 6.07 9.85
CA ILE A 99 -7.23 6.59 8.49
C ILE A 99 -6.33 7.79 8.33
N LEU A 100 -5.42 7.72 7.37
CA LEU A 100 -4.46 8.81 7.10
C LEU A 100 -4.74 9.46 5.74
N ASN A 101 -4.56 10.78 5.65
CA ASN A 101 -4.35 11.50 4.40
C ASN A 101 -2.85 11.50 4.07
N LYS A 102 -2.38 10.48 3.37
CA LYS A 102 -0.97 10.34 3.01
C LYS A 102 -0.54 11.45 2.04
N PRO A 103 0.47 12.25 2.32
CA PRO A 103 0.99 13.22 1.34
C PRO A 103 1.66 12.53 0.15
N SER A 104 1.75 13.25 -0.98
CA SER A 104 2.57 12.85 -2.12
C SER A 104 4.06 12.84 -1.75
N GLY A 105 4.85 11.96 -2.35
CA GLY A 105 6.30 11.91 -2.17
C GLY A 105 6.81 10.98 -1.07
N ILE A 106 5.93 10.48 -0.17
CA ILE A 106 6.30 9.51 0.85
C ILE A 106 5.82 8.10 0.50
N ALA A 107 6.70 7.10 0.60
CA ALA A 107 6.34 5.71 0.36
C ALA A 107 5.55 5.13 1.55
N VAL A 108 4.57 4.24 1.27
CA VAL A 108 3.84 3.54 2.34
C VAL A 108 4.78 2.58 3.08
N GLN A 109 5.61 1.85 2.36
CA GLN A 109 6.47 0.81 2.91
C GLN A 109 7.94 1.05 2.54
N GLY A 110 8.85 0.76 3.46
CA GLY A 110 10.29 0.88 3.23
C GLY A 110 10.80 -0.10 2.17
N GLY A 111 11.99 0.17 1.65
CA GLY A 111 12.71 -0.65 0.68
C GLY A 111 14.18 -0.31 0.69
N THR A 112 15.02 -0.98 -0.11
CA THR A 112 16.49 -0.92 -0.06
C THR A 112 17.07 0.50 -0.16
N LYS A 113 16.32 1.45 -0.75
CA LYS A 113 16.74 2.87 -0.94
C LYS A 113 15.79 3.87 -0.24
N ILE A 114 14.83 3.39 0.55
CA ILE A 114 13.82 4.25 1.19
C ILE A 114 14.19 4.37 2.67
N LYS A 115 14.66 5.54 3.07
CA LYS A 115 15.01 5.85 4.46
C LYS A 115 13.78 6.14 5.32
N LYS A 116 12.74 6.78 4.75
CA LYS A 116 11.53 7.23 5.44
C LYS A 116 10.29 6.71 4.70
N SER A 117 9.34 6.13 5.44
CA SER A 117 8.07 5.60 4.93
C SER A 117 6.99 5.71 6.00
N ILE A 118 5.72 5.64 5.61
CA ILE A 118 4.61 5.60 6.58
C ILE A 118 4.80 4.44 7.59
N ASP A 119 5.21 3.25 7.14
CA ASP A 119 5.48 2.10 8.02
C ASP A 119 6.56 2.41 9.07
N THR A 120 7.65 3.12 8.69
CA THR A 120 8.69 3.51 9.65
C THR A 120 8.22 4.59 10.62
N LEU A 121 7.46 5.58 10.15
CA LEU A 121 6.88 6.61 11.01
C LEU A 121 5.91 6.02 12.03
N LEU A 122 4.99 5.15 11.59
CA LEU A 122 4.04 4.48 12.47
C LEU A 122 4.73 3.68 13.58
N ARG A 123 5.78 2.91 13.24
CA ARG A 123 6.55 2.13 14.23
C ARG A 123 7.23 3.00 15.27
N SER A 124 7.69 4.18 14.88
CA SER A 124 8.31 5.14 15.81
C SER A 124 7.29 6.00 16.57
N SER A 125 6.04 6.09 16.09
CA SER A 125 4.97 6.89 16.70
C SER A 125 4.18 6.14 17.78
N PHE A 126 4.07 4.80 17.67
CA PHE A 126 3.24 3.97 18.56
C PHE A 126 4.11 2.98 19.33
N LYS A 127 4.26 3.18 20.65
CA LYS A 127 5.09 2.32 21.52
C LYS A 127 4.51 0.92 21.72
N SER A 128 3.19 0.80 21.87
CA SER A 128 2.50 -0.41 22.29
C SER A 128 1.56 -1.00 21.24
N VAL A 129 1.19 -0.20 20.22
CA VAL A 129 0.25 -0.62 19.18
C VAL A 129 1.00 -1.16 17.98
N LYS A 130 0.75 -2.41 17.63
CA LYS A 130 1.33 -3.04 16.43
C LYS A 130 0.52 -2.67 15.19
N THR A 131 0.77 -1.49 14.65
CA THR A 131 0.16 -1.03 13.40
C THR A 131 0.46 -1.97 12.23
N ARG A 132 -0.53 -2.20 11.36
CA ARG A 132 -0.44 -3.11 10.21
C ARG A 132 -0.97 -2.46 8.94
N LEU A 133 -0.14 -2.48 7.91
CA LEU A 133 -0.52 -2.03 6.57
C LEU A 133 -1.42 -3.07 5.91
N VAL A 134 -2.63 -2.70 5.53
CA VAL A 134 -3.62 -3.57 4.87
C VAL A 134 -3.68 -3.35 3.36
N HIS A 135 -3.25 -2.17 2.89
CA HIS A 135 -3.06 -1.85 1.48
C HIS A 135 -1.90 -0.86 1.30
N ARG A 136 -1.71 -0.40 0.07
CA ARG A 136 -0.67 0.59 -0.23
C ARG A 136 -1.11 1.56 -1.32
N LEU A 137 -0.58 2.78 -1.23
CA LEU A 137 -0.53 3.76 -2.30
C LEU A 137 0.88 3.83 -2.87
N ASP A 138 1.01 4.26 -4.12
CA ASP A 138 2.32 4.56 -4.70
C ASP A 138 2.95 5.76 -3.97
N LYS A 139 4.27 5.91 -4.06
CA LYS A 139 5.01 6.97 -3.38
C LYS A 139 4.42 8.36 -3.68
N ASP A 140 4.14 8.63 -4.95
CA ASP A 140 3.71 9.95 -5.41
C ASP A 140 2.17 10.13 -5.41
N THR A 141 1.41 9.05 -5.22
CA THR A 141 -0.04 9.10 -5.01
C THR A 141 -0.33 9.55 -3.58
N SER A 142 -1.20 10.55 -3.43
CA SER A 142 -1.66 11.06 -2.13
C SER A 142 -3.03 10.50 -1.74
N GLY A 143 -3.50 10.79 -0.52
CA GLY A 143 -4.86 10.50 -0.06
C GLY A 143 -4.98 9.32 0.89
N ILE A 144 -6.17 8.74 0.95
CA ILE A 144 -6.58 7.80 2.00
C ILE A 144 -5.70 6.56 2.04
N LEU A 145 -5.13 6.34 3.21
CA LEU A 145 -4.41 5.12 3.59
C LEU A 145 -4.99 4.55 4.88
N ILE A 146 -5.48 3.32 4.82
CA ILE A 146 -6.08 2.60 5.95
C ILE A 146 -5.00 1.78 6.66
N ILE A 147 -4.91 1.93 7.97
CA ILE A 147 -4.00 1.20 8.86
C ILE A 147 -4.85 0.42 9.86
N ALA A 148 -4.57 -0.84 10.05
CA ALA A 148 -5.15 -1.63 11.13
C ALA A 148 -4.28 -1.52 12.39
N LEU A 149 -4.89 -1.34 13.56
CA LEU A 149 -4.20 -1.18 14.84
C LEU A 149 -4.01 -2.51 15.58
N ASN A 150 -4.63 -3.57 15.10
CA ASN A 150 -4.43 -4.93 15.61
C ASN A 150 -4.48 -5.96 14.45
N ARG A 151 -4.21 -7.23 14.78
CA ARG A 151 -4.16 -8.29 13.78
C ARG A 151 -5.53 -8.66 13.25
N GLN A 152 -6.52 -8.78 14.12
CA GLN A 152 -7.87 -9.21 13.74
C GLN A 152 -8.45 -8.25 12.68
N ILE A 153 -8.29 -6.95 12.90
CA ILE A 153 -8.70 -5.92 11.95
C ILE A 153 -7.86 -5.98 10.67
N ALA A 154 -6.56 -6.24 10.75
CA ALA A 154 -5.73 -6.38 9.55
C ALA A 154 -6.18 -7.56 8.67
N ASP A 155 -6.57 -8.68 9.27
CA ASP A 155 -7.08 -9.85 8.56
C ASP A 155 -8.45 -9.55 7.94
N HIS A 156 -9.36 -8.89 8.67
CA HIS A 156 -10.66 -8.43 8.17
C HIS A 156 -10.52 -7.46 7.00
N MET A 157 -9.73 -6.40 7.15
CA MET A 157 -9.50 -5.42 6.07
C MET A 157 -8.84 -6.08 4.85
N SER A 158 -7.88 -6.98 5.07
CA SER A 158 -7.27 -7.75 3.98
C SER A 158 -8.29 -8.63 3.24
N TYR A 159 -9.25 -9.20 3.96
CA TYR A 159 -10.39 -9.90 3.36
C TYR A 159 -11.24 -8.96 2.52
N LEU A 160 -11.65 -7.80 3.04
CA LEU A 160 -12.45 -6.82 2.31
C LEU A 160 -11.75 -6.34 1.01
N PHE A 161 -10.43 -6.08 1.06
CA PHE A 161 -9.65 -5.74 -0.14
C PHE A 161 -9.61 -6.87 -1.17
N ARG A 162 -9.42 -8.11 -0.73
CA ARG A 162 -9.38 -9.29 -1.60
C ARG A 162 -10.72 -9.57 -2.27
N GLU A 163 -11.81 -9.46 -1.51
CA GLU A 163 -13.18 -9.66 -1.98
C GLU A 163 -13.76 -8.42 -2.69
N LYS A 164 -12.96 -7.35 -2.87
CA LYS A 164 -13.36 -6.11 -3.56
C LYS A 164 -14.56 -5.40 -2.89
N LYS A 165 -14.69 -5.54 -1.59
CA LYS A 165 -15.78 -4.95 -0.79
C LYS A 165 -15.47 -3.54 -0.29
N ILE A 166 -14.37 -2.94 -0.75
CA ILE A 166 -13.98 -1.56 -0.44
C ILE A 166 -14.15 -0.74 -1.71
N ILE A 167 -15.03 0.23 -1.69
CA ILE A 167 -15.20 1.23 -2.75
C ILE A 167 -14.13 2.29 -2.56
N LYS A 168 -13.42 2.64 -3.62
CA LYS A 168 -12.33 3.62 -3.60
C LYS A 168 -12.48 4.57 -4.77
N ASN A 169 -12.56 5.86 -4.50
CA ASN A 169 -12.60 6.88 -5.53
C ASN A 169 -11.25 7.62 -5.58
N TYR A 170 -10.67 7.66 -6.75
CA TYR A 170 -9.46 8.42 -7.03
C TYR A 170 -9.77 9.58 -7.95
N TRP A 171 -9.34 10.77 -7.56
CA TRP A 171 -9.42 11.95 -8.40
C TRP A 171 -8.10 12.17 -9.11
N ALA A 172 -8.16 12.49 -10.40
CA ALA A 172 -7.00 12.76 -11.21
C ALA A 172 -7.24 13.88 -12.21
N LEU A 173 -6.19 14.64 -12.50
CA LEU A 173 -6.14 15.46 -13.70
C LEU A 173 -5.39 14.67 -14.77
N ASN A 174 -6.01 14.53 -15.94
CA ASN A 174 -5.50 13.74 -17.05
C ASN A 174 -5.27 14.60 -18.29
N VAL A 175 -4.16 14.37 -18.98
CA VAL A 175 -3.76 15.12 -20.17
C VAL A 175 -4.12 14.33 -21.42
N GLY A 176 -4.82 14.95 -22.36
CA GLY A 176 -5.21 14.35 -23.63
C GLY A 176 -6.71 14.44 -23.91
N LYS A 177 -7.10 14.05 -25.14
CA LYS A 177 -8.51 14.04 -25.59
C LYS A 177 -9.12 12.67 -25.37
N LEU A 178 -10.24 12.60 -24.67
CA LEU A 178 -10.97 11.37 -24.48
C LEU A 178 -12.27 11.35 -25.29
N LYS A 179 -12.57 10.19 -25.90
CA LYS A 179 -13.76 10.04 -26.77
C LYS A 179 -15.03 9.64 -26.01
N LYS A 180 -14.90 9.08 -24.79
CA LYS A 180 -16.04 8.57 -23.99
C LYS A 180 -15.99 9.11 -22.58
N GLY A 181 -17.11 9.62 -22.08
CA GLY A 181 -17.21 10.23 -20.75
C GLY A 181 -17.15 9.24 -19.59
N LYS A 182 -17.42 7.94 -19.82
CA LYS A 182 -17.32 6.86 -18.82
C LYS A 182 -17.00 5.54 -19.47
N GLY A 183 -16.44 4.62 -18.68
CA GLY A 183 -16.15 3.28 -19.17
C GLY A 183 -15.42 2.40 -18.17
N VAL A 184 -15.06 1.21 -18.65
CA VAL A 184 -14.34 0.20 -17.88
C VAL A 184 -13.07 -0.18 -18.62
N ILE A 185 -11.93 -0.12 -17.92
CA ILE A 185 -10.64 -0.56 -18.44
C ILE A 185 -10.37 -1.95 -17.88
N ASN A 186 -10.40 -2.96 -18.75
CA ASN A 186 -10.10 -4.36 -18.41
C ASN A 186 -8.83 -4.78 -19.15
N LYS A 187 -7.67 -4.39 -18.60
CA LYS A 187 -6.38 -4.69 -19.20
C LYS A 187 -5.43 -5.32 -18.18
N LYS A 188 -4.82 -6.44 -18.56
CA LYS A 188 -3.87 -7.14 -17.69
C LYS A 188 -2.60 -6.31 -17.48
N ILE A 189 -2.10 -6.28 -16.24
CA ILE A 189 -0.87 -5.58 -15.88
C ILE A 189 0.22 -6.60 -15.58
N LYS A 190 1.41 -6.37 -16.13
CA LYS A 190 2.58 -7.23 -15.92
C LYS A 190 3.03 -7.18 -14.47
N LYS A 191 3.23 -8.33 -13.85
CA LYS A 191 3.82 -8.41 -12.50
C LYS A 191 5.26 -7.92 -12.52
N LYS A 192 5.62 -7.17 -11.48
CA LYS A 192 7.00 -6.73 -11.30
C LYS A 192 7.93 -7.95 -11.19
N ASN A 193 9.04 -7.95 -11.93
CA ASN A 193 10.05 -9.01 -11.96
C ASN A 193 9.49 -10.40 -12.34
N SER A 194 8.45 -10.46 -13.17
CA SER A 194 7.84 -11.70 -13.65
C SER A 194 7.46 -11.59 -15.12
N LYS A 195 7.32 -12.73 -15.79
CA LYS A 195 6.75 -12.82 -17.15
C LYS A 195 5.21 -12.92 -17.13
N THR A 196 4.59 -13.03 -15.95
CA THR A 196 3.14 -13.20 -15.81
C THR A 196 2.40 -11.87 -15.69
N TYR A 197 1.11 -11.91 -16.00
CA TYR A 197 0.22 -10.76 -15.97
C TYR A 197 -0.94 -11.03 -14.99
N ASP A 198 -1.35 -10.01 -14.25
CA ASP A 198 -2.54 -10.04 -13.41
C ASP A 198 -3.71 -9.34 -14.09
N LYS A 199 -4.92 -9.87 -13.89
CA LYS A 199 -6.14 -9.15 -14.25
C LYS A 199 -6.21 -7.83 -13.49
N ALA A 200 -6.50 -6.75 -14.20
CA ALA A 200 -6.69 -5.42 -13.65
C ALA A 200 -7.95 -4.80 -14.25
N LEU A 201 -8.79 -4.25 -13.38
CA LEU A 201 -10.09 -3.68 -13.73
C LEU A 201 -10.24 -2.34 -13.04
N THR A 202 -10.52 -1.29 -13.82
CA THR A 202 -10.76 0.08 -13.33
C THR A 202 -11.95 0.66 -14.05
N GLU A 203 -12.94 1.14 -13.31
CA GLU A 203 -13.99 1.98 -13.83
C GLU A 203 -13.52 3.44 -13.84
N TYR A 204 -13.94 4.21 -14.81
CA TYR A 204 -13.63 5.62 -14.87
C TYR A 204 -14.84 6.45 -15.33
N TYR A 205 -14.87 7.67 -14.87
CA TYR A 205 -15.86 8.67 -15.22
C TYR A 205 -15.15 10.02 -15.41
N ILE A 206 -15.35 10.67 -16.59
CA ILE A 206 -14.91 12.05 -16.80
C ILE A 206 -15.95 12.96 -16.14
N HIS A 207 -15.52 13.61 -15.07
CA HIS A 207 -16.39 14.54 -14.36
C HIS A 207 -16.48 15.88 -15.10
N MET A 208 -15.32 16.35 -15.63
CA MET A 208 -15.26 17.61 -16.36
C MET A 208 -14.14 17.59 -17.43
N ILE A 209 -14.43 18.09 -18.60
CA ILE A 209 -13.45 18.47 -19.61
C ILE A 209 -13.11 19.95 -19.35
N ILE A 210 -11.89 20.20 -18.89
CA ILE A 210 -11.45 21.54 -18.47
C ILE A 210 -11.09 22.38 -19.69
N ASN A 211 -10.37 21.77 -20.63
CA ASN A 211 -10.02 22.35 -21.93
C ASN A 211 -9.70 21.23 -22.92
N ASP A 212 -9.27 21.59 -24.12
CA ASP A 212 -8.96 20.64 -25.21
C ASP A 212 -7.99 19.52 -24.83
N ASN A 213 -7.20 19.70 -23.78
CA ASN A 213 -6.13 18.75 -23.40
C ASN A 213 -6.08 18.40 -21.92
N LEU A 214 -7.03 18.86 -21.09
CA LEU A 214 -7.06 18.60 -19.65
C LEU A 214 -8.43 18.17 -19.19
N ASN A 215 -8.50 17.08 -18.40
CA ASN A 215 -9.74 16.51 -17.91
C ASN A 215 -9.64 16.23 -16.42
N PHE A 216 -10.72 16.45 -15.68
CA PHE A 216 -10.92 15.92 -14.35
C PHE A 216 -11.61 14.55 -14.47
N VAL A 217 -10.92 13.49 -14.02
CA VAL A 217 -11.37 12.11 -14.13
C VAL A 217 -11.45 11.47 -12.75
N VAL A 218 -12.54 10.77 -12.49
CA VAL A 218 -12.69 9.91 -11.30
C VAL A 218 -12.47 8.46 -11.72
N PHE A 219 -11.58 7.77 -10.99
CA PHE A 219 -11.29 6.35 -11.16
C PHE A 219 -11.77 5.55 -9.97
N GLN A 220 -12.44 4.42 -10.24
CA GLN A 220 -12.80 3.41 -9.25
C GLN A 220 -12.06 2.10 -9.56
N PRO A 221 -10.88 1.85 -8.96
CA PRO A 221 -10.15 0.61 -9.19
C PRO A 221 -10.81 -0.56 -8.43
N ILE A 222 -11.37 -1.51 -9.17
CA ILE A 222 -11.94 -2.76 -8.64
C ILE A 222 -10.83 -3.70 -8.17
N THR A 223 -9.70 -3.69 -8.85
CA THR A 223 -8.46 -4.39 -8.45
C THR A 223 -7.41 -3.37 -8.00
N GLY A 224 -6.35 -3.83 -7.32
CA GLY A 224 -5.26 -2.94 -6.81
C GLY A 224 -3.88 -3.42 -7.27
N ARG A 225 -3.58 -3.37 -8.59
CA ARG A 225 -2.26 -3.72 -9.11
C ARG A 225 -1.30 -2.54 -9.01
N ASN A 226 -0.01 -2.85 -9.01
CA ASN A 226 1.02 -1.80 -8.94
C ASN A 226 0.87 -0.81 -10.09
N HIS A 227 0.77 0.49 -9.78
CA HIS A 227 0.56 1.60 -10.72
C HIS A 227 -0.70 1.44 -11.60
N GLN A 228 -1.74 0.72 -11.15
CA GLN A 228 -2.88 0.32 -12.00
C GLN A 228 -3.54 1.50 -12.70
N ILE A 229 -3.98 2.51 -11.95
CA ILE A 229 -4.68 3.69 -12.51
C ILE A 229 -3.77 4.42 -13.50
N ARG A 230 -2.50 4.60 -13.18
CA ARG A 230 -1.51 5.28 -14.03
C ARG A 230 -1.29 4.56 -15.36
N ILE A 231 -1.18 3.22 -15.32
CA ILE A 231 -1.05 2.38 -16.54
C ILE A 231 -2.34 2.47 -17.35
N HIS A 232 -3.50 2.33 -16.71
CA HIS A 232 -4.80 2.37 -17.37
C HIS A 232 -5.07 3.75 -18.01
N SER A 233 -4.71 4.84 -17.34
CA SER A 233 -4.82 6.21 -17.90
C SER A 233 -3.98 6.37 -19.17
N LYS A 234 -2.72 5.88 -19.15
CA LYS A 234 -1.87 5.86 -20.35
C LYS A 234 -2.49 5.08 -21.50
N GLU A 235 -3.07 3.91 -21.20
CA GLU A 235 -3.72 3.05 -22.20
C GLU A 235 -4.98 3.67 -22.82
N LEU A 236 -5.66 4.54 -22.08
CA LEU A 236 -6.76 5.37 -22.61
C LEU A 236 -6.27 6.52 -23.50
N GLY A 237 -4.95 6.76 -23.60
CA GLY A 237 -4.39 7.91 -24.29
C GLY A 237 -4.48 9.22 -23.51
N ILE A 238 -4.81 9.17 -22.21
CA ILE A 238 -4.93 10.31 -21.31
C ILE A 238 -4.08 10.11 -20.06
N PRO A 239 -2.74 10.08 -20.13
CA PRO A 239 -1.89 9.94 -18.97
C PRO A 239 -2.23 10.98 -17.90
N ILE A 240 -1.94 10.66 -16.64
CA ILE A 240 -2.17 11.56 -15.51
C ILE A 240 -1.16 12.71 -15.56
N LEU A 241 -1.61 13.93 -15.28
CA LEU A 241 -0.76 15.12 -15.19
C LEU A 241 0.33 14.91 -14.13
N GLY A 242 1.59 15.20 -14.48
CA GLY A 242 2.74 15.00 -13.61
C GLY A 242 3.21 13.54 -13.47
N ASP A 243 2.71 12.60 -14.28
CA ASP A 243 3.19 11.22 -14.27
C ASP A 243 4.51 11.07 -15.03
N LYS A 244 5.64 11.20 -14.32
CA LYS A 244 7.01 11.07 -14.86
C LYS A 244 7.33 9.69 -15.46
N ARG A 245 6.50 8.67 -15.20
CA ARG A 245 6.75 7.30 -15.67
C ARG A 245 5.90 6.88 -16.86
N TYR A 246 4.67 7.32 -16.90
CA TYR A 246 3.67 6.88 -17.88
C TYR A 246 3.14 8.01 -18.74
N GLY A 247 3.37 9.28 -18.36
CA GLY A 247 3.06 10.48 -19.12
C GLY A 247 4.28 11.04 -19.86
N ASN A 248 4.03 12.00 -20.73
CA ASN A 248 5.05 12.84 -21.32
C ASN A 248 5.13 14.12 -20.47
N VAL A 249 6.02 14.14 -19.49
CA VAL A 249 6.16 15.28 -18.58
C VAL A 249 7.42 16.03 -19.01
N GLU A 250 7.24 17.25 -19.50
CA GLU A 250 8.33 18.19 -19.80
C GLU A 250 8.72 19.02 -18.57
N ASP A 251 7.82 19.12 -17.56
CA ASP A 251 7.96 19.98 -16.40
C ASP A 251 8.10 19.22 -15.08
N ASP A 252 8.51 19.93 -14.01
CA ASP A 252 8.67 19.40 -12.66
C ASP A 252 7.33 19.25 -11.90
N GLU A 253 6.24 19.02 -12.64
CA GLU A 253 4.88 18.85 -12.13
C GLU A 253 4.78 17.57 -11.27
N LYS A 254 4.09 17.68 -10.12
CA LYS A 254 3.80 16.54 -9.25
C LYS A 254 2.65 15.71 -9.83
N LEU A 255 2.61 14.42 -9.47
CA LEU A 255 1.54 13.50 -9.90
C LEU A 255 0.18 13.96 -9.36
N HIS A 256 -0.78 14.24 -10.25
CA HIS A 256 -2.15 14.62 -9.93
C HIS A 256 -3.06 13.39 -9.81
N LEU A 257 -2.75 12.51 -8.86
CA LEU A 257 -3.53 11.33 -8.52
C LEU A 257 -3.71 11.26 -7.00
N HIS A 258 -4.97 11.28 -6.56
CA HIS A 258 -5.34 11.35 -5.16
C HIS A 258 -6.42 10.33 -4.80
N SER A 259 -6.19 9.50 -3.80
CA SER A 259 -7.20 8.62 -3.21
C SER A 259 -8.19 9.46 -2.38
N ARG A 260 -9.24 9.97 -3.06
CA ARG A 260 -10.15 10.99 -2.52
C ARG A 260 -11.09 10.44 -1.46
N SER A 261 -11.75 9.32 -1.74
CA SER A 261 -12.69 8.73 -0.79
C SER A 261 -12.61 7.22 -0.73
N VAL A 262 -13.03 6.67 0.39
CA VAL A 262 -13.14 5.24 0.64
C VAL A 262 -14.43 4.93 1.40
N GLU A 263 -15.08 3.83 1.00
CA GLU A 263 -16.27 3.32 1.68
C GLU A 263 -16.09 1.81 1.94
N PHE A 264 -16.40 1.35 3.15
CA PHE A 264 -16.35 -0.05 3.55
C PHE A 264 -17.20 -0.31 4.80
N TYR A 265 -17.43 -1.59 5.13
CA TYR A 265 -18.06 -1.98 6.38
C TYR A 265 -17.02 -2.32 7.43
N HIS A 266 -17.12 -1.68 8.59
CA HIS A 266 -16.33 -1.98 9.77
C HIS A 266 -16.69 -3.37 10.34
N PRO A 267 -15.81 -4.07 11.10
CA PRO A 267 -16.16 -5.35 11.71
C PRO A 267 -17.40 -5.35 12.59
N ASN A 268 -17.73 -4.23 13.21
CA ASN A 268 -18.96 -4.04 14.00
C ASN A 268 -20.24 -3.89 13.14
N GLY A 269 -20.11 -3.94 11.79
CA GLY A 269 -21.23 -3.82 10.85
C GLY A 269 -21.58 -2.39 10.44
N SER A 270 -20.96 -1.36 11.02
CA SER A 270 -21.22 0.03 10.61
C SER A 270 -20.61 0.34 9.24
N LYS A 271 -21.32 1.12 8.45
CA LYS A 271 -20.84 1.65 7.18
C LYS A 271 -19.93 2.84 7.46
N MET A 272 -18.69 2.75 7.01
CA MET A 272 -17.69 3.80 7.16
C MET A 272 -17.46 4.49 5.81
N PHE A 273 -17.43 5.81 5.83
CA PHE A 273 -17.09 6.65 4.67
C PHE A 273 -16.11 7.72 5.10
N PHE A 274 -15.01 7.87 4.37
CA PHE A 274 -13.98 8.87 4.63
C PHE A 274 -13.60 9.59 3.35
N GLU A 275 -13.31 10.87 3.49
CA GLU A 275 -12.73 11.70 2.44
C GLU A 275 -11.41 12.31 2.89
N ALA A 276 -10.46 12.42 1.96
CA ALA A 276 -9.18 13.10 2.18
C ALA A 276 -9.15 14.42 1.44
N GLU A 277 -8.67 15.48 2.09
CA GLU A 277 -8.42 16.76 1.44
C GLU A 277 -7.35 16.62 0.36
N LEU A 278 -7.53 17.36 -0.74
CA LEU A 278 -6.55 17.41 -1.81
C LEU A 278 -5.21 17.98 -1.32
N PRO A 279 -4.07 17.48 -1.79
CA PRO A 279 -2.77 18.05 -1.49
C PRO A 279 -2.62 19.42 -2.17
N LYS A 280 -1.75 20.28 -1.62
CA LYS A 280 -1.57 21.67 -2.05
C LYS A 280 -1.45 21.83 -3.57
N HIS A 281 -0.58 21.06 -4.25
CA HIS A 281 -0.39 21.14 -5.69
C HIS A 281 -1.66 20.80 -6.52
N MET A 282 -2.56 19.97 -5.99
CA MET A 282 -3.85 19.72 -6.62
C MET A 282 -4.86 20.83 -6.28
N LYS A 283 -4.91 21.33 -5.04
CA LYS A 283 -5.76 22.47 -4.66
C LYS A 283 -5.50 23.68 -5.56
N GLU A 284 -4.21 24.01 -5.81
CA GLU A 284 -3.81 25.10 -6.72
C GLU A 284 -4.40 24.95 -8.14
N LYS A 285 -4.46 23.72 -8.68
CA LYS A 285 -5.11 23.46 -9.98
C LYS A 285 -6.64 23.52 -9.86
N TRP A 286 -7.22 23.02 -8.75
CA TRP A 286 -8.66 23.08 -8.49
C TRP A 286 -9.15 24.52 -8.47
N GLU A 287 -8.45 25.40 -7.76
CA GLU A 287 -8.74 26.84 -7.69
C GLU A 287 -8.53 27.52 -9.04
N LYS A 288 -7.41 27.22 -9.72
CA LYS A 288 -7.11 27.82 -11.04
C LYS A 288 -8.17 27.55 -12.09
N TYR A 289 -8.78 26.36 -12.06
CA TYR A 289 -9.74 25.93 -13.07
C TYR A 289 -11.17 25.87 -12.55
N ASP A 290 -11.46 26.40 -11.38
CA ASP A 290 -12.77 26.39 -10.70
C ASP A 290 -13.42 24.99 -10.68
N LEU A 291 -12.66 23.98 -10.24
CA LEU A 291 -13.10 22.59 -10.24
C LEU A 291 -13.97 22.30 -9.00
N PRO A 292 -15.01 21.47 -9.12
CA PRO A 292 -15.88 21.13 -8.00
C PRO A 292 -15.15 20.26 -6.97
N TYR A 293 -15.45 20.49 -5.69
CA TYR A 293 -15.01 19.66 -4.56
C TYR A 293 -16.00 18.53 -4.21
N GLU A 294 -17.18 18.54 -4.83
CA GLU A 294 -18.19 17.50 -4.69
C GLU A 294 -18.43 16.82 -6.04
N VAL A 295 -18.48 15.51 -6.01
CA VAL A 295 -18.71 14.68 -7.21
C VAL A 295 -19.73 13.63 -6.87
N ASN A 296 -20.91 13.73 -7.46
CA ASN A 296 -21.93 12.68 -7.42
C ASN A 296 -21.60 11.62 -8.49
N ILE A 297 -21.30 10.38 -8.03
CA ILE A 297 -20.95 9.23 -8.89
C ILE A 297 -22.09 8.20 -8.82
#